data_391ed7e33ea68c2aa7c84bbad17fa824
#
_entry.id   391ed7e33ea68c2aa7c84bbad17fa824
#
_cell.length_a   1.000
_cell.length_b   1.000
_cell.length_c   1.000
_cell.angle_alpha   90.00
_cell.angle_beta   90.00
_cell.angle_gamma   90.00
#
_symmetry.space_group_name_H-M   'P 1'
#
loop_
_entity.id
_entity.type
_entity.pdbx_description
1 polymer ?
#
loop_
_entity_poly.entity_id
_entity_poly.type
_entity_poly.pdbx_seq_one_letter_code
_entity_poly.pdbx_strand_id
1 'polypeptide(L)'
;MQEKQKTTAQVLVDCLEAEGVDVMFGIPGEETLDLMFAIRDSHIRFIPVRHEQGAAFMADVYGRLTGRAGVCLSTLGPGATNLVTGVADAYLDGAPLEIGRAHV
;
A
#
# COMPACT_ATOMS: atom_id res chain seq x y z
N MET A 1 -12.33 -9.57 -30.88
CA MET A 1 -12.54 -8.78 -29.67
C MET A 1 -11.19 -8.19 -29.25
N GLN A 2 -11.12 -6.89 -29.11
CA GLN A 2 -9.86 -6.26 -28.70
C GLN A 2 -9.69 -6.43 -27.19
N GLU A 3 -8.52 -6.90 -26.80
CA GLU A 3 -8.18 -6.93 -25.39
C GLU A 3 -8.01 -5.50 -24.88
N LYS A 4 -8.63 -5.23 -23.75
CA LYS A 4 -8.50 -3.95 -23.10
C LYS A 4 -7.10 -3.83 -22.51
N GLN A 5 -6.34 -2.83 -22.91
CA GLN A 5 -5.03 -2.59 -22.31
C GLN A 5 -5.18 -2.18 -20.85
N LYS A 6 -4.37 -2.79 -19.99
CA LYS A 6 -4.32 -2.43 -18.58
C LYS A 6 -3.41 -1.22 -18.37
N THR A 7 -3.81 -0.34 -17.47
CA THR A 7 -2.94 0.75 -17.03
C THR A 7 -1.84 0.21 -16.13
N THR A 8 -0.78 1.00 -15.94
CA THR A 8 0.30 0.64 -15.01
C THR A 8 -0.24 0.40 -13.59
N ALA A 9 -1.18 1.24 -13.15
CA ALA A 9 -1.80 1.06 -11.83
C ALA A 9 -2.54 -0.28 -11.73
N GLN A 10 -3.26 -0.68 -12.76
CA GLN A 10 -3.95 -1.98 -12.79
C GLN A 10 -2.96 -3.14 -12.74
N VAL A 11 -1.86 -3.04 -13.47
CA VAL A 11 -0.81 -4.07 -13.45
C VAL A 11 -0.20 -4.18 -12.05
N LEU A 12 0.09 -3.05 -11.41
CA LEU A 12 0.63 -3.05 -10.06
C LEU A 12 -0.33 -3.74 -9.08
N VAL A 13 -1.61 -3.41 -9.13
CA VAL A 13 -2.62 -4.02 -8.27
C VAL A 13 -2.75 -5.50 -8.54
N ASP A 14 -2.73 -5.93 -9.82
CA ASP A 14 -2.74 -7.34 -10.17
C ASP A 14 -1.54 -8.09 -9.57
N CYS A 15 -0.36 -7.48 -9.60
CA CYS A 15 0.84 -8.06 -8.99
C CYS A 15 0.69 -8.19 -7.48
N LEU A 16 0.15 -7.18 -6.81
CA LEU A 16 -0.10 -7.25 -5.37
C LEU A 16 -1.09 -8.37 -5.02
N GLU A 17 -2.16 -8.49 -5.80
CA GLU A 17 -3.12 -9.57 -5.60
C GLU A 17 -2.48 -10.95 -5.82
N ALA A 18 -1.62 -11.07 -6.82
CA ALA A 18 -0.90 -12.32 -7.10
C ALA A 18 0.03 -12.70 -5.95
N GLU A 19 0.57 -11.73 -5.22
CA GLU A 19 1.39 -11.96 -4.03
C GLU A 19 0.56 -12.22 -2.76
N GLY A 20 -0.76 -12.27 -2.88
CA GLY A 20 -1.63 -12.58 -1.76
C GLY A 20 -2.02 -11.37 -0.92
N VAL A 21 -1.81 -10.16 -1.42
CA VAL A 21 -2.22 -8.94 -0.71
C VAL A 21 -3.74 -8.81 -0.75
N ASP A 22 -4.36 -8.69 0.41
CA ASP A 22 -5.80 -8.54 0.54
C ASP A 22 -6.21 -7.26 1.26
N VAL A 23 -5.27 -6.54 1.85
CA VAL A 23 -5.54 -5.29 2.57
C VAL A 23 -4.39 -4.32 2.37
N MET A 24 -4.71 -3.03 2.32
CA MET A 24 -3.75 -1.94 2.19
C MET A 24 -4.17 -0.81 3.13
N PHE A 25 -3.21 -0.23 3.83
CA PHE A 25 -3.44 0.88 4.76
C PHE A 25 -2.82 2.16 4.22
N GLY A 26 -3.47 3.29 4.40
CA GLY A 26 -2.88 4.54 3.96
C GLY A 26 -3.82 5.73 3.92
N ILE A 27 -3.33 6.79 3.31
CA ILE A 27 -4.11 8.00 3.07
C ILE A 27 -4.07 8.28 1.56
N PRO A 28 -5.23 8.27 0.89
CA PRO A 28 -5.28 8.57 -0.54
C PRO A 28 -5.06 10.08 -0.78
N GLY A 29 -4.56 10.40 -1.97
CA GLY A 29 -4.38 11.79 -2.40
C GLY A 29 -4.45 11.88 -3.91
N GLU A 30 -4.31 13.10 -4.45
CA GLU A 30 -4.40 13.31 -5.90
C GLU A 30 -3.43 12.45 -6.69
N GLU A 31 -2.21 12.31 -6.19
CA GLU A 31 -1.15 11.57 -6.88
C GLU A 31 -1.40 10.06 -6.90
N THR A 32 -2.33 9.57 -6.08
CA THR A 32 -2.63 8.14 -5.99
C THR A 32 -3.99 7.77 -6.58
N LEU A 33 -4.66 8.69 -7.29
CA LEU A 33 -6.02 8.46 -7.78
C LEU A 33 -6.11 7.24 -8.71
N ASP A 34 -5.20 7.13 -9.68
CA ASP A 34 -5.22 6.00 -10.61
C ASP A 34 -5.06 4.68 -9.88
N LEU A 35 -4.18 4.64 -8.89
CA LEU A 35 -3.99 3.47 -8.06
C LEU A 35 -5.24 3.17 -7.23
N MET A 36 -5.86 4.20 -6.66
CA MET A 36 -7.09 4.04 -5.87
C MET A 36 -8.24 3.48 -6.72
N PHE A 37 -8.38 3.93 -7.97
CA PHE A 37 -9.39 3.38 -8.87
C PHE A 37 -9.11 1.91 -9.19
N ALA A 38 -7.85 1.54 -9.39
CA ALA A 38 -7.48 0.15 -9.62
C ALA A 38 -7.76 -0.72 -8.40
N ILE A 39 -7.48 -0.21 -7.20
CA ILE A 39 -7.77 -0.91 -5.93
C ILE A 39 -9.28 -1.10 -5.76
N ARG A 40 -10.07 -0.09 -6.07
CA ARG A 40 -11.54 -0.18 -5.99
C ARG A 40 -12.09 -1.35 -6.81
N ASP A 41 -11.50 -1.59 -7.97
CA ASP A 41 -11.95 -2.64 -8.89
C ASP A 41 -11.27 -3.99 -8.60
N SER A 42 -10.52 -4.11 -7.51
CA SER A 42 -9.80 -5.30 -7.11
C SER A 42 -10.42 -5.94 -5.86
N HIS A 43 -9.83 -7.03 -5.40
CA HIS A 43 -10.20 -7.68 -4.14
C HIS A 43 -9.46 -7.09 -2.94
N ILE A 44 -8.54 -6.14 -3.17
CA ILE A 44 -7.80 -5.52 -2.08
C ILE A 44 -8.70 -4.53 -1.35
N ARG A 45 -8.79 -4.70 -0.04
CA ARG A 45 -9.53 -3.78 0.82
C ARG A 45 -8.61 -2.65 1.25
N PHE A 46 -9.01 -1.41 0.99
CA PHE A 46 -8.26 -0.24 1.41
C PHE A 46 -8.80 0.27 2.73
N ILE A 47 -7.93 0.42 3.72
CA ILE A 47 -8.28 0.95 5.04
C ILE A 47 -7.63 2.32 5.19
N PRO A 48 -8.42 3.42 5.11
CA PRO A 48 -7.88 4.76 5.30
C PRO A 48 -7.54 5.00 6.77
N VAL A 49 -6.46 5.73 6.98
CA VAL A 49 -5.99 6.10 8.31
C VAL A 49 -5.95 7.62 8.43
N ARG A 50 -5.70 8.13 9.62
CA ARG A 50 -5.62 9.57 9.88
C ARG A 50 -4.20 10.12 9.85
N HIS A 51 -3.21 9.25 9.97
CA HIS A 51 -1.79 9.60 9.90
C HIS A 51 -1.05 8.42 9.30
N GLU A 52 -0.12 8.71 8.40
CA GLU A 52 0.63 7.67 7.71
C GLU A 52 1.42 6.77 8.65
N GLN A 53 1.89 7.29 9.77
CA GLN A 53 2.56 6.49 10.79
C GLN A 53 1.65 5.35 11.26
N GLY A 54 0.37 5.61 11.45
CA GLY A 54 -0.61 4.58 11.80
C GLY A 54 -0.71 3.51 10.73
N ALA A 55 -0.70 3.92 9.46
CA ALA A 55 -0.73 2.96 8.34
C ALA A 55 0.52 2.06 8.37
N ALA A 56 1.69 2.63 8.59
CA ALA A 56 2.93 1.86 8.63
C ALA A 56 2.92 0.86 9.79
N PHE A 57 2.47 1.26 10.98
CA PHE A 57 2.35 0.34 12.11
C PHE A 57 1.31 -0.75 11.87
N MET A 58 0.18 -0.41 11.27
CA MET A 58 -0.83 -1.43 10.92
C MET A 58 -0.27 -2.46 9.95
N ALA A 59 0.43 -1.99 8.93
CA ALA A 59 1.06 -2.88 7.95
C ALA A 59 2.16 -3.74 8.59
N ASP A 60 2.96 -3.16 9.49
CA ASP A 60 3.98 -3.85 10.25
C ASP A 60 3.36 -5.01 11.05
N VAL A 61 2.35 -4.73 11.86
CA VAL A 61 1.68 -5.74 12.68
C VAL A 61 1.01 -6.81 11.80
N TYR A 62 0.36 -6.38 10.71
CA TYR A 62 -0.24 -7.32 9.77
C TYR A 62 0.82 -8.30 9.23
N GLY A 63 1.99 -7.79 8.85
CA GLY A 63 3.08 -8.63 8.38
C GLY A 63 3.57 -9.63 9.42
N ARG A 64 3.70 -9.16 10.67
CA ARG A 64 4.13 -10.03 11.78
C ARG A 64 3.14 -11.15 12.04
N LEU A 65 1.84 -10.85 11.99
CA LEU A 65 0.80 -11.82 12.32
C LEU A 65 0.54 -12.82 11.19
N THR A 66 0.65 -12.38 9.94
CA THR A 66 0.29 -13.23 8.79
C THR A 66 1.48 -13.88 8.10
N GLY A 67 2.69 -13.35 8.30
CA GLY A 67 3.87 -13.76 7.54
C GLY A 67 3.88 -13.28 6.09
N ARG A 68 2.87 -12.51 5.70
CA ARG A 68 2.78 -11.88 4.37
C ARG A 68 3.09 -10.40 4.48
N ALA A 69 3.57 -9.79 3.41
CA ALA A 69 3.90 -8.37 3.44
C ALA A 69 2.66 -7.52 3.76
N GLY A 70 2.75 -6.71 4.79
CA GLY A 70 1.77 -5.66 5.04
C GLY A 70 2.03 -4.51 4.07
N VAL A 71 0.98 -3.93 3.51
CA VAL A 71 1.12 -2.89 2.49
C VAL A 71 0.59 -1.57 3.03
N CYS A 72 1.40 -0.52 2.90
CA CYS A 72 0.97 0.84 3.22
C CYS A 72 1.25 1.78 2.05
N LEU A 73 0.40 2.79 1.92
CA LEU A 73 0.41 3.74 0.82
C LEU A 73 0.42 5.17 1.35
N SER A 74 1.24 6.01 0.75
CA SER A 74 1.26 7.44 1.04
C SER A 74 1.40 8.26 -0.23
N THR A 75 1.09 9.55 -0.11
CA THR A 75 1.51 10.52 -1.11
C THR A 75 2.97 10.89 -0.88
N LEU A 76 3.53 11.72 -1.76
CA LEU A 76 4.91 12.17 -1.66
C LEU A 76 5.11 13.22 -0.54
N GLY A 77 6.36 13.56 -0.27
CA GLY A 77 6.71 14.60 0.70
C GLY A 77 6.40 14.21 2.14
N PRO A 78 5.67 15.06 2.89
CA PRO A 78 5.34 14.77 4.28
C PRO A 78 4.58 13.46 4.48
N GLY A 79 3.74 13.07 3.54
CA GLY A 79 3.06 11.79 3.59
C GLY A 79 4.05 10.64 3.65
N ALA A 80 5.07 10.68 2.80
CA ALA A 80 6.10 9.63 2.79
C ALA A 80 6.97 9.67 4.04
N THR A 81 7.37 10.86 4.51
CA THR A 81 8.22 10.96 5.70
C THR A 81 7.47 10.53 6.96
N ASN A 82 6.16 10.66 6.99
CA ASN A 82 5.34 10.21 8.12
C ASN A 82 5.30 8.68 8.25
N LEU A 83 5.72 7.93 7.24
CA LEU A 83 5.83 6.48 7.34
C LEU A 83 7.08 6.01 8.07
N VAL A 84 8.09 6.86 8.23
CA VAL A 84 9.45 6.45 8.61
C VAL A 84 9.50 5.71 9.94
N THR A 85 8.81 6.19 10.95
CA THR A 85 8.84 5.55 12.28
C THR A 85 8.32 4.10 12.22
N GLY A 86 7.17 3.89 11.58
CA GLY A 86 6.61 2.55 11.45
C GLY A 86 7.46 1.63 10.58
N VAL A 87 8.05 2.19 9.52
CA VAL A 87 8.95 1.44 8.65
C VAL A 87 10.22 1.03 9.40
N ALA A 88 10.77 1.92 10.21
CA ALA A 88 11.93 1.61 11.04
C ALA A 88 11.63 0.50 12.03
N ASP A 89 10.46 0.50 12.64
CA ASP A 89 10.03 -0.55 13.55
C ASP A 89 9.95 -1.90 12.83
N ALA A 90 9.32 -1.93 11.66
CA ALA A 90 9.24 -3.15 10.85
C ALA A 90 10.62 -3.65 10.45
N TYR A 91 11.49 -2.74 10.03
CA TYR A 91 12.85 -3.09 9.63
C TYR A 91 13.65 -3.70 10.77
N LEU A 92 13.61 -3.09 11.95
CA LEU A 92 14.38 -3.56 13.11
C LEU A 92 13.92 -4.94 13.58
N ASP A 93 12.64 -5.22 13.45
CA ASP A 93 12.07 -6.50 13.90
C ASP A 93 11.93 -7.53 12.78
N GLY A 94 12.35 -7.20 11.58
CA GLY A 94 12.31 -8.13 10.44
C GLY A 94 10.91 -8.45 9.95
N ALA A 95 9.94 -7.55 10.17
CA ALA A 95 8.57 -7.74 9.70
C ALA A 95 8.48 -7.48 8.20
N PRO A 96 7.72 -8.29 7.43
CA PRO A 96 7.55 -8.05 6.00
C PRO A 96 6.64 -6.85 5.75
N LEU A 97 7.13 -5.88 4.98
CA LEU A 97 6.45 -4.63 4.72
C LEU A 97 6.69 -4.18 3.29
N GLU A 98 5.63 -3.78 2.61
CA GLU A 98 5.68 -3.18 1.28
C GLU A 98 5.17 -1.74 1.36
N ILE A 99 5.90 -0.82 0.76
CA ILE A 99 5.58 0.61 0.81
C ILE A 99 5.30 1.11 -0.60
N GLY A 100 4.12 1.68 -0.80
CA GLY A 100 3.78 2.42 -2.00
C GLY A 100 3.78 3.91 -1.71
N ARG A 101 4.46 4.66 -2.57
CA ARG A 101 4.51 6.11 -2.50
C ARG A 101 4.21 6.69 -3.88
N ALA A 102 3.34 7.70 -3.90
CA ALA A 102 3.08 8.40 -5.15
C ALA A 102 4.36 9.09 -5.64
N HIS A 103 4.56 9.06 -6.94
CA HIS A 103 5.71 9.66 -7.59
C HIS A 103 5.24 10.49 -8.78
N VAL A 104 5.63 11.72 -8.79
CA VAL A 104 5.28 12.65 -9.89
C VAL A 104 6.37 12.64 -10.95
#